data_bbce2915d53f436a71c69247c336aed0
#
_entry.id   bbce2915d53f436a71c69247c336aed0
#
_cell.length_a   1.000
_cell.length_b   1.000
_cell.length_c   1.000
_cell.angle_alpha   90.00
_cell.angle_beta   90.00
_cell.angle_gamma   90.00
#
_symmetry.space_group_name_H-M   'P 1'
#
loop_
_entity.id
_entity.type
_entity.pdbx_description
1 polymer ?
#
loop_
_entity_poly.entity_id
_entity_poly.type
_entity_poly.pdbx_seq_one_letter_code
_entity_poly.pdbx_strand_id
1 'polypeptide(L)'
;MAEKKKRVFISFDYDHDEGQKHLLVGQAKNPDSPFDFSDWSSKEHLTGDWKAKIKAKLAYVDVGCVLCGKHMATATGVDREIEMLQELGIPYFLLAAYTEGCVKPKAAKASDALYKWTWDNLKTLVGGGR
;
A
#
# COMPACT_ATOMS: atom_id res chain seq x y z
N MET A 1 27.11 8.79 -5.15
CA MET A 1 26.46 8.03 -4.08
C MET A 1 25.09 7.54 -4.55
N ALA A 2 24.82 6.29 -4.32
CA ALA A 2 23.48 5.75 -4.64
C ALA A 2 22.46 6.35 -3.67
N GLU A 3 21.36 6.84 -4.19
CA GLU A 3 20.25 7.28 -3.37
C GLU A 3 19.63 6.09 -2.65
N LYS A 4 19.25 6.30 -1.39
CA LYS A 4 18.55 5.28 -0.62
C LYS A 4 17.14 5.10 -1.19
N LYS A 5 16.77 3.88 -1.52
CA LYS A 5 15.43 3.57 -2.01
C LYS A 5 14.39 3.87 -0.93
N LYS A 6 13.22 4.37 -1.35
CA LYS A 6 12.07 4.55 -0.48
C LYS A 6 11.57 3.18 -0.01
N ARG A 7 11.23 3.10 1.26
CA ARG A 7 10.64 1.90 1.86
C ARG A 7 9.12 1.99 1.77
N VAL A 8 8.53 1.10 1.01
CA VAL A 8 7.09 1.10 0.74
C VAL A 8 6.43 -0.09 1.44
N PHE A 9 5.36 0.19 2.16
CA PHE A 9 4.48 -0.86 2.72
C PHE A 9 3.30 -1.05 1.78
N ILE A 10 2.99 -2.31 1.42
CA ILE A 10 1.83 -2.62 0.58
C ILE A 10 0.67 -3.05 1.46
N SER A 11 -0.42 -2.28 1.44
CA SER A 11 -1.69 -2.64 2.05
C SER A 11 -2.61 -3.20 0.96
N PHE A 12 -3.09 -4.43 1.12
CA PHE A 12 -3.92 -5.09 0.10
C PHE A 12 -4.86 -6.10 0.74
N ASP A 13 -5.93 -6.46 0.01
CA ASP A 13 -6.85 -7.50 0.43
C ASP A 13 -6.20 -8.86 0.16
N TYR A 14 -5.72 -9.50 1.23
CA TYR A 14 -4.99 -10.76 1.13
C TYR A 14 -5.82 -11.88 0.51
N ASP A 15 -7.13 -11.88 0.76
CA ASP A 15 -8.02 -12.95 0.29
C ASP A 15 -8.30 -12.86 -1.23
N HIS A 16 -8.19 -11.66 -1.83
CA HIS A 16 -8.59 -11.44 -3.22
C HIS A 16 -7.47 -10.92 -4.12
N ASP A 17 -6.51 -10.18 -3.59
CA ASP A 17 -5.55 -9.41 -4.39
C ASP A 17 -4.08 -9.84 -4.21
N GLU A 18 -3.83 -11.03 -3.66
CA GLU A 18 -2.47 -11.52 -3.44
C GLU A 18 -1.66 -11.61 -4.72
N GLY A 19 -2.28 -12.07 -5.82
CA GLY A 19 -1.62 -12.14 -7.12
C GLY A 19 -1.14 -10.79 -7.62
N GLN A 20 -1.95 -9.76 -7.43
CA GLN A 20 -1.60 -8.40 -7.81
C GLN A 20 -0.46 -7.86 -6.94
N LYS A 21 -0.44 -8.19 -5.65
CA LYS A 21 0.66 -7.85 -4.76
C LYS A 21 1.98 -8.46 -5.25
N HIS A 22 1.96 -9.71 -5.69
CA HIS A 22 3.16 -10.37 -6.23
C HIS A 22 3.70 -9.66 -7.48
N LEU A 23 2.82 -9.19 -8.36
CA LEU A 23 3.23 -8.43 -9.55
C LEU A 23 3.90 -7.12 -9.15
N LEU A 24 3.35 -6.43 -8.15
CA LEU A 24 3.89 -5.17 -7.67
C LEU A 24 5.27 -5.35 -7.02
N VAL A 25 5.42 -6.38 -6.19
CA VAL A 25 6.70 -6.72 -5.57
C VAL A 25 7.74 -7.04 -6.65
N GLY A 26 7.32 -7.73 -7.70
CA GLY A 26 8.19 -8.06 -8.84
C GLY A 26 8.75 -6.81 -9.53
N GLN A 27 7.94 -5.74 -9.63
CA GLN A 27 8.41 -4.48 -10.21
C GLN A 27 9.51 -3.82 -9.36
N ALA A 28 9.44 -3.95 -8.04
CA ALA A 28 10.46 -3.38 -7.16
C ALA A 28 11.83 -4.06 -7.33
N LYS A 29 11.87 -5.27 -7.86
CA LYS A 29 13.12 -6.00 -8.12
C LYS A 29 13.86 -5.49 -9.36
N ASN A 30 13.23 -4.64 -10.17
CA ASN A 30 13.89 -4.01 -11.30
C ASN A 30 15.05 -3.15 -10.78
N PRO A 31 16.30 -3.28 -11.36
CA PRO A 31 17.45 -2.48 -10.91
C PRO A 31 17.21 -0.98 -10.95
N ASP A 32 16.34 -0.51 -11.84
CA ASP A 32 16.01 0.91 -11.99
C ASP A 32 14.94 1.40 -11.04
N SER A 33 14.40 0.53 -10.16
CA SER A 33 13.34 0.91 -9.24
C SER A 33 13.86 1.88 -8.18
N PRO A 34 13.17 3.04 -7.96
CA PRO A 34 13.55 3.98 -6.91
C PRO A 34 12.98 3.61 -5.54
N PHE A 35 12.27 2.49 -5.45
CA PHE A 35 11.58 2.06 -4.22
C PHE A 35 11.82 0.58 -3.96
N ASP A 36 11.62 0.21 -2.69
CA ASP A 36 11.69 -1.18 -2.24
C ASP A 36 10.51 -1.44 -1.30
N PHE A 37 9.95 -2.64 -1.35
CA PHE A 37 8.85 -3.00 -0.46
C PHE A 37 9.42 -3.61 0.82
N SER A 38 9.29 -2.87 1.93
CA SER A 38 9.81 -3.31 3.22
C SER A 38 8.92 -4.34 3.88
N ASP A 39 7.60 -4.25 3.64
CA ASP A 39 6.63 -5.17 4.24
C ASP A 39 5.29 -5.06 3.50
N TRP A 40 4.35 -5.92 3.83
CA TRP A 40 3.01 -5.96 3.23
C TRP A 40 2.01 -6.58 4.20
N SER A 41 0.71 -6.46 3.88
CA SER A 41 -0.38 -7.04 4.67
C SER A 41 -0.16 -8.54 4.86
N SER A 42 -0.45 -9.04 6.05
CA SER A 42 -0.34 -10.46 6.36
C SER A 42 -1.71 -11.13 6.31
N LYS A 43 -1.70 -12.44 6.15
CA LYS A 43 -2.90 -13.27 6.18
C LYS A 43 -3.46 -13.45 7.59
N GLU A 44 -2.68 -13.13 8.61
CA GLU A 44 -3.08 -13.33 10.01
C GLU A 44 -4.28 -12.47 10.37
N HIS A 45 -5.21 -13.06 11.11
CA HIS A 45 -6.33 -12.32 11.66
C HIS A 45 -5.84 -11.30 12.69
N LEU A 46 -6.43 -10.11 12.63
CA LEU A 46 -6.10 -9.06 13.58
C LEU A 46 -6.76 -9.36 14.92
N THR A 47 -5.94 -9.50 15.96
CA THR A 47 -6.37 -9.75 17.33
C THR A 47 -6.45 -8.45 18.12
N GLY A 48 -6.68 -8.54 19.45
CA GLY A 48 -6.77 -7.35 20.30
C GLY A 48 -5.51 -6.46 20.30
N ASP A 49 -4.36 -7.01 19.95
CA ASP A 49 -3.10 -6.27 19.87
C ASP A 49 -2.73 -5.86 18.43
N TRP A 50 -3.70 -5.78 17.53
CA TRP A 50 -3.46 -5.48 16.11
C TRP A 50 -2.76 -4.14 15.89
N LYS A 51 -3.07 -3.14 16.71
CA LYS A 51 -2.42 -1.82 16.58
C LYS A 51 -0.92 -1.91 16.79
N ALA A 52 -0.47 -2.64 17.81
CA ALA A 52 0.94 -2.81 18.10
C ALA A 52 1.64 -3.56 16.96
N LYS A 53 1.00 -4.59 16.41
CA LYS A 53 1.55 -5.37 15.29
C LYS A 53 1.72 -4.53 14.02
N ILE A 54 0.70 -3.77 13.66
CA ILE A 54 0.76 -2.90 12.48
C ILE A 54 1.80 -1.79 12.68
N LYS A 55 1.81 -1.18 13.86
CA LYS A 55 2.78 -0.14 14.19
C LYS A 55 4.22 -0.64 14.05
N ALA A 56 4.49 -1.87 14.47
CA ALA A 56 5.80 -2.49 14.31
C ALA A 56 6.19 -2.66 12.83
N LYS A 57 5.24 -3.06 11.99
CA LYS A 57 5.48 -3.17 10.54
C LYS A 57 5.79 -1.82 9.89
N LEU A 58 5.15 -0.76 10.36
CA LEU A 58 5.25 0.57 9.77
C LEU A 58 6.38 1.42 10.33
N ALA A 59 7.13 0.92 11.33
CA ALA A 59 8.13 1.70 12.05
C ALA A 59 9.21 2.33 11.14
N TYR A 60 9.54 1.69 10.03
CA TYR A 60 10.60 2.16 9.12
C TYR A 60 10.07 2.42 7.70
N VAL A 61 8.76 2.58 7.55
CA VAL A 61 8.13 2.79 6.25
C VAL A 61 8.13 4.28 5.89
N ASP A 62 8.53 4.59 4.67
CA ASP A 62 8.53 5.97 4.16
C ASP A 62 7.20 6.35 3.54
N VAL A 63 6.52 5.39 2.89
CA VAL A 63 5.25 5.63 2.22
C VAL A 63 4.44 4.34 2.15
N GLY A 64 3.11 4.45 2.24
CA GLY A 64 2.19 3.33 2.07
C GLY A 64 1.61 3.28 0.67
N CYS A 65 1.60 2.09 0.06
CA CYS A 65 0.91 1.84 -1.21
C CYS A 65 -0.32 0.98 -0.90
N VAL A 66 -1.50 1.55 -1.04
CA VAL A 66 -2.76 0.81 -0.86
C VAL A 66 -3.20 0.27 -2.21
N LEU A 67 -3.07 -1.04 -2.39
CA LEU A 67 -3.43 -1.72 -3.63
C LEU A 67 -4.92 -2.00 -3.60
N CYS A 68 -5.68 -1.24 -4.38
CA CYS A 68 -7.15 -1.26 -4.34
C CYS A 68 -7.71 -2.20 -5.39
N GLY A 69 -8.37 -3.25 -4.95
CA GLY A 69 -9.08 -4.19 -5.81
C GLY A 69 -10.59 -3.94 -5.81
N LYS A 70 -11.34 -4.98 -6.14
CA LYS A 70 -12.80 -4.92 -6.27
C LYS A 70 -13.54 -5.13 -4.95
N HIS A 71 -12.84 -5.64 -3.92
CA HIS A 71 -13.46 -6.02 -2.64
C HIS A 71 -13.08 -5.10 -1.48
N MET A 72 -12.65 -3.88 -1.78
CA MET A 72 -12.18 -2.93 -0.76
C MET A 72 -13.27 -2.54 0.25
N ALA A 73 -14.55 -2.62 -0.15
CA ALA A 73 -15.65 -2.30 0.76
C ALA A 73 -15.71 -3.21 2.00
N THR A 74 -15.16 -4.42 1.90
CA THR A 74 -15.13 -5.40 2.99
C THR A 74 -13.73 -5.73 3.46
N ALA A 75 -12.71 -5.04 2.98
CA ALA A 75 -11.31 -5.30 3.33
C ALA A 75 -10.95 -4.63 4.66
N THR A 76 -11.41 -5.20 5.76
CA THR A 76 -11.23 -4.64 7.11
C THR A 76 -9.76 -4.45 7.48
N GLY A 77 -8.90 -5.40 7.11
CA GLY A 77 -7.47 -5.31 7.38
C GLY A 77 -6.82 -4.11 6.69
N VAL A 78 -7.24 -3.83 5.46
CA VAL A 78 -6.76 -2.66 4.71
C VAL A 78 -7.19 -1.37 5.43
N ASP A 79 -8.45 -1.29 5.86
CA ASP A 79 -8.94 -0.11 6.59
C ASP A 79 -8.11 0.15 7.84
N ARG A 80 -7.79 -0.87 8.61
CA ARG A 80 -6.99 -0.73 9.83
C ARG A 80 -5.57 -0.26 9.51
N GLU A 81 -4.99 -0.75 8.43
CA GLU A 81 -3.65 -0.32 8.00
C GLU A 81 -3.65 1.14 7.55
N ILE A 82 -4.67 1.57 6.82
CA ILE A 82 -4.82 2.97 6.40
C ILE A 82 -4.98 3.88 7.63
N GLU A 83 -5.82 3.49 8.58
CA GLU A 83 -6.02 4.25 9.82
C GLU A 83 -4.69 4.44 10.56
N MET A 84 -3.86 3.39 10.61
CA MET A 84 -2.56 3.47 11.26
C MET A 84 -1.59 4.38 10.50
N LEU A 85 -1.59 4.32 9.17
CA LEU A 85 -0.79 5.23 8.35
C LEU A 85 -1.17 6.69 8.63
N GLN A 86 -2.48 6.97 8.72
CA GLN A 86 -2.99 8.30 9.05
C GLN A 86 -2.57 8.73 10.45
N GLU A 87 -2.70 7.84 11.43
CA GLU A 87 -2.36 8.11 12.83
C GLU A 87 -0.87 8.41 13.01
N LEU A 88 -0.01 7.68 12.30
CA LEU A 88 1.44 7.86 12.36
C LEU A 88 1.95 8.98 11.47
N GLY A 89 1.08 9.60 10.67
CA GLY A 89 1.48 10.66 9.75
C GLY A 89 2.33 10.18 8.59
N ILE A 90 2.22 8.91 8.22
CA ILE A 90 2.96 8.33 7.08
C ILE A 90 2.17 8.61 5.81
N PRO A 91 2.76 9.24 4.78
CA PRO A 91 2.07 9.47 3.52
C PRO A 91 1.74 8.15 2.83
N TYR A 92 0.62 8.11 2.13
CA TYR A 92 0.20 6.93 1.38
C TYR A 92 -0.53 7.35 0.09
N PHE A 93 -0.69 6.40 -0.82
CA PHE A 93 -1.47 6.61 -2.05
C PHE A 93 -2.27 5.35 -2.36
N LEU A 94 -3.36 5.54 -3.11
CA LEU A 94 -4.23 4.46 -3.55
C LEU A 94 -3.88 4.08 -4.99
N LEU A 95 -3.58 2.82 -5.24
CA LEU A 95 -3.19 2.31 -6.55
C LEU A 95 -4.22 1.29 -7.02
N ALA A 96 -4.77 1.48 -8.23
CA ALA A 96 -5.75 0.55 -8.80
C ALA A 96 -5.08 -0.76 -9.19
N ALA A 97 -5.51 -1.87 -8.59
CA ALA A 97 -4.95 -3.20 -8.86
C ALA A 97 -5.37 -3.75 -10.23
N TYR A 98 -6.48 -3.26 -10.77
CA TYR A 98 -7.06 -3.71 -12.03
C TYR A 98 -7.43 -2.52 -12.89
N THR A 99 -7.67 -2.75 -14.17
CA THR A 99 -8.06 -1.68 -15.11
C THR A 99 -9.47 -1.16 -14.87
N GLU A 100 -10.35 -2.01 -14.31
CA GLU A 100 -11.75 -1.65 -14.07
C GLU A 100 -12.24 -2.23 -12.76
N GLY A 101 -13.29 -1.62 -12.20
CA GLY A 101 -13.99 -2.16 -11.04
C GLY A 101 -13.31 -1.96 -9.70
N CYS A 102 -12.20 -1.24 -9.65
CA CYS A 102 -11.53 -0.96 -8.38
C CYS A 102 -12.32 0.06 -7.58
N VAL A 103 -12.35 -0.13 -6.25
CA VAL A 103 -13.05 0.77 -5.33
C VAL A 103 -12.09 1.25 -4.25
N LYS A 104 -12.40 2.41 -3.67
CA LYS A 104 -11.61 2.95 -2.57
C LYS A 104 -11.98 2.26 -1.26
N PRO A 105 -11.00 2.01 -0.37
CA PRO A 105 -11.29 1.51 0.97
C PRO A 105 -12.12 2.52 1.77
N LYS A 106 -12.89 2.04 2.73
CA LYS A 106 -13.71 2.91 3.59
C LYS A 106 -12.88 3.89 4.40
N ALA A 107 -11.70 3.48 4.87
CA ALA A 107 -10.82 4.32 5.67
C ALA A 107 -10.13 5.42 4.87
N ALA A 108 -10.13 5.33 3.52
CA ALA A 108 -9.56 6.37 2.68
C ALA A 108 -10.36 7.66 2.79
N LYS A 109 -9.67 8.80 2.71
CA LYS A 109 -10.31 10.11 2.73
C LYS A 109 -10.97 10.41 1.37
N ALA A 110 -11.99 11.27 1.37
CA ALA A 110 -12.63 11.70 0.13
C ALA A 110 -11.63 12.36 -0.83
N SER A 111 -10.62 13.03 -0.29
CA SER A 111 -9.56 13.67 -1.08
C SER A 111 -8.52 12.69 -1.64
N ASP A 112 -8.50 11.45 -1.16
CA ASP A 112 -7.56 10.44 -1.66
C ASP A 112 -7.98 9.98 -3.04
N ALA A 113 -7.13 10.21 -4.05
CA ALA A 113 -7.40 9.80 -5.43
C ALA A 113 -6.95 8.36 -5.67
N LEU A 114 -7.69 7.64 -6.52
CA LEU A 114 -7.32 6.31 -6.97
C LEU A 114 -6.54 6.43 -8.28
N TYR A 115 -5.25 6.10 -8.26
CA TYR A 115 -4.35 6.25 -9.39
C TYR A 115 -4.24 4.96 -10.20
N LYS A 116 -4.06 5.10 -11.51
CA LYS A 116 -3.79 3.95 -12.37
C LYS A 116 -2.41 3.35 -12.07
N TRP A 117 -2.34 2.03 -12.12
CA TRP A 117 -1.08 1.31 -11.94
C TRP A 117 -0.27 1.34 -13.23
N THR A 118 0.61 2.33 -13.36
CA THR A 118 1.61 2.42 -14.41
C THR A 118 2.97 2.63 -13.76
N TRP A 119 4.02 2.29 -14.48
CA TRP A 119 5.39 2.47 -13.97
C TRP A 119 5.66 3.94 -13.65
N ASP A 120 5.25 4.83 -14.55
CA ASP A 120 5.45 6.27 -14.36
C ASP A 120 4.68 6.81 -13.16
N ASN A 121 3.42 6.42 -13.00
CA ASN A 121 2.62 6.81 -11.84
C ASN A 121 3.25 6.31 -10.55
N LEU A 122 3.68 5.04 -10.53
CA LEU A 122 4.27 4.42 -9.36
C LEU A 122 5.52 5.18 -8.91
N LYS A 123 6.41 5.52 -9.83
CA LYS A 123 7.61 6.30 -9.53
C LYS A 123 7.25 7.68 -8.98
N THR A 124 6.30 8.38 -9.61
CA THR A 124 5.85 9.70 -9.19
C THR A 124 5.24 9.66 -7.80
N LEU A 125 4.35 8.69 -7.55
CA LEU A 125 3.63 8.57 -6.29
C LEU A 125 4.56 8.25 -5.12
N VAL A 126 5.49 7.34 -5.33
CA VAL A 126 6.49 6.99 -4.30
C VAL A 126 7.38 8.20 -4.01
N GLY A 127 7.70 8.98 -5.02
CA GLY A 127 8.54 10.18 -4.88
C GLY A 127 7.86 11.40 -4.26
N GLY A 128 6.55 11.32 -4.01
CA GLY A 128 5.81 12.40 -3.36
C GLY A 128 4.90 13.23 -4.26
N GLY A 129 4.78 12.88 -5.54
CA GLY A 129 3.91 13.59 -6.51
C GLY A 129 2.43 13.22 -6.38
N ARG A 130 1.90 13.37 -5.17
CA ARG A 130 0.52 12.99 -4.84
C ARG A 130 -0.39 14.21 -4.73
#